data_3fa52e22fed4b3264b7eef62e5f282f9
#
_entry.id   3fa52e22fed4b3264b7eef62e5f282f9
#
_cell.length_a   1.000
_cell.length_b   1.000
_cell.length_c   1.000
_cell.angle_alpha   90.00
_cell.angle_beta   90.00
_cell.angle_gamma   90.00
#
_symmetry.space_group_name_H-M   'P 1'
#
loop_
_entity.id
_entity.type
_entity.pdbx_description
1 polymer ?
#
loop_
_entity_poly.entity_id
_entity_poly.type
_entity_poly.pdbx_seq_one_letter_code
_entity_poly.pdbx_strand_id
1 'polypeptide(L)'
;MTQKLVITNIGLLLSGKMEQPILEADCLIATDGKISAVGREKDMDTEGATTSVDAHGVTLAPGLIDSHVHPVIGDYTPRQQQLHWIDSTLHGGVTTMISAGEVHLPGRPKDVVGLKAMAIASQRWYENFRPSGMKVLAGAPILEKGMVEEDFKELAGAGVKLLGEVGLGSVKDGKTARQMVDWARKYGIQSTIHTGGPSIPGSGLIDADMVLETGTDVIGHINGGHSALPDDQIMCLCESCTAGLEIVHNGNERAALLTLNTARELKQMDRIILGTDGPAGSGVQPLGILRMVAMLSSLGNVPAEIAFCFANGNTSRQRDLDTGLIDVGYAADFVLMDQAQHAPGANILESIQLGNLPGIGMTIIDGVVTSQRSRNTPPAQRLPELLA
;
A
#
# COMPACT_ATOMS: atom_id res chain seq x y z
N MET A 1 -3.28 30.78 -5.68
CA MET A 1 -4.37 30.44 -6.62
C MET A 1 -4.84 29.05 -6.26
N THR A 2 -6.13 28.84 -6.18
CA THR A 2 -6.74 27.53 -5.95
C THR A 2 -6.40 26.61 -7.14
N GLN A 3 -5.88 25.42 -6.87
CA GLN A 3 -5.64 24.41 -7.91
C GLN A 3 -6.92 23.61 -8.11
N LYS A 4 -7.48 23.61 -9.32
CA LYS A 4 -8.67 22.83 -9.68
C LYS A 4 -8.31 21.85 -10.80
N LEU A 5 -8.31 20.55 -10.48
CA LEU A 5 -8.21 19.47 -11.46
C LEU A 5 -9.62 19.03 -11.86
N VAL A 6 -9.85 18.88 -13.15
CA VAL A 6 -11.07 18.31 -13.71
C VAL A 6 -10.70 17.11 -14.59
N ILE A 7 -11.30 15.95 -14.33
CA ILE A 7 -11.15 14.74 -15.16
C ILE A 7 -12.53 14.40 -15.71
N THR A 8 -12.66 14.38 -17.04
CA THR A 8 -13.90 14.10 -17.76
C THR A 8 -13.80 12.84 -18.59
N ASN A 9 -14.93 12.39 -19.16
CA ASN A 9 -14.99 11.26 -20.08
C ASN A 9 -14.39 9.97 -19.47
N ILE A 10 -14.63 9.72 -18.17
CA ILE A 10 -14.20 8.50 -17.47
C ILE A 10 -15.13 7.36 -17.91
N GLY A 11 -14.55 6.28 -18.46
CA GLY A 11 -15.32 5.13 -18.95
C GLY A 11 -15.74 4.17 -17.83
N LEU A 12 -14.88 3.97 -16.84
CA LEU A 12 -15.15 3.15 -15.65
C LEU A 12 -14.49 3.82 -14.43
N LEU A 13 -15.26 4.03 -13.37
CA LEU A 13 -14.77 4.62 -12.13
C LEU A 13 -14.80 3.60 -11.01
N LEU A 14 -13.62 3.15 -10.55
CA LEU A 14 -13.48 2.27 -9.39
C LEU A 14 -13.43 3.13 -8.11
N SER A 15 -14.20 2.74 -7.09
CA SER A 15 -14.34 3.53 -5.87
C SER A 15 -13.29 3.25 -4.80
N GLY A 16 -12.73 2.03 -4.78
CA GLY A 16 -11.96 1.48 -3.64
C GLY A 16 -12.83 0.89 -2.52
N LYS A 17 -14.16 0.95 -2.61
CA LYS A 17 -15.09 0.40 -1.62
C LYS A 17 -15.62 -0.95 -2.06
N MET A 18 -15.42 -1.99 -1.26
CA MET A 18 -15.89 -3.35 -1.60
C MET A 18 -17.40 -3.46 -1.72
N GLU A 19 -18.14 -2.69 -0.94
CA GLU A 19 -19.60 -2.64 -0.94
C GLU A 19 -20.19 -1.94 -2.18
N GLN A 20 -19.41 -1.08 -2.83
CA GLN A 20 -19.79 -0.37 -4.06
C GLN A 20 -18.52 -0.15 -4.91
N PRO A 21 -17.94 -1.20 -5.52
CA PRO A 21 -16.62 -1.10 -6.15
C PRO A 21 -16.60 -0.24 -7.42
N ILE A 22 -17.76 -0.04 -8.06
CA ILE A 22 -17.92 0.76 -9.27
C ILE A 22 -18.90 1.91 -8.99
N LEU A 23 -18.55 3.13 -9.40
CA LEU A 23 -19.40 4.31 -9.32
C LEU A 23 -19.96 4.65 -10.70
N GLU A 24 -21.24 5.03 -10.74
CA GLU A 24 -21.92 5.51 -11.96
C GLU A 24 -21.63 7.00 -12.20
N ALA A 25 -20.36 7.32 -12.47
CA ALA A 25 -19.91 8.68 -12.72
C ALA A 25 -18.89 8.67 -13.87
N ASP A 26 -18.83 9.79 -14.62
CA ASP A 26 -17.92 9.99 -15.74
C ASP A 26 -17.05 11.24 -15.60
N CYS A 27 -17.19 11.94 -14.45
CA CYS A 27 -16.43 13.14 -14.12
C CYS A 27 -16.03 13.16 -12.65
N LEU A 28 -14.82 13.68 -12.40
CA LEU A 28 -14.27 13.92 -11.07
C LEU A 28 -13.60 15.28 -11.01
N ILE A 29 -13.84 16.02 -9.94
CA ILE A 29 -13.22 17.32 -9.67
C ILE A 29 -12.45 17.23 -8.36
N ALA A 30 -11.22 17.74 -8.37
CA ALA A 30 -10.41 17.92 -7.17
C ALA A 30 -9.99 19.38 -7.02
N THR A 31 -9.95 19.85 -5.77
CA THR A 31 -9.57 21.22 -5.42
C THR A 31 -8.51 21.17 -4.35
N ASP A 32 -7.38 21.87 -4.59
CA ASP A 32 -6.24 21.94 -3.65
C ASP A 32 -5.82 20.55 -3.13
N GLY A 33 -5.71 19.57 -4.05
CA GLY A 33 -5.25 18.21 -3.78
C GLY A 33 -6.29 17.28 -3.15
N LYS A 34 -7.55 17.71 -2.96
CA LYS A 34 -8.63 16.89 -2.39
C LYS A 34 -9.77 16.74 -3.39
N ILE A 35 -10.41 15.57 -3.40
CA ILE A 35 -11.63 15.32 -4.18
C ILE A 35 -12.74 16.25 -3.66
N SER A 36 -13.29 17.07 -4.54
CA SER A 36 -14.35 18.03 -4.20
C SER A 36 -15.70 17.62 -4.77
N ALA A 37 -15.75 16.90 -5.88
CA ALA A 37 -16.98 16.38 -6.46
C ALA A 37 -16.74 15.16 -7.34
N VAL A 38 -17.74 14.26 -7.41
CA VAL A 38 -17.79 13.09 -8.29
C VAL A 38 -19.21 12.94 -8.80
N GLY A 39 -19.40 12.78 -10.11
CA GLY A 39 -20.74 12.69 -10.70
C GLY A 39 -20.74 12.59 -12.21
N ARG A 40 -21.87 12.91 -12.82
CA ARG A 40 -21.98 13.01 -14.28
C ARG A 40 -21.50 14.38 -14.73
N GLU A 41 -20.68 14.44 -15.75
CA GLU A 41 -20.08 15.67 -16.28
C GLU A 41 -21.13 16.77 -16.56
N LYS A 42 -22.26 16.39 -17.16
CA LYS A 42 -23.36 17.30 -17.50
C LYS A 42 -23.98 18.03 -16.27
N ASP A 43 -23.76 17.48 -15.06
CA ASP A 43 -24.33 17.97 -13.80
C ASP A 43 -23.27 18.68 -12.93
N MET A 44 -22.02 18.84 -13.45
CA MET A 44 -20.88 19.33 -12.69
C MET A 44 -20.35 20.65 -13.24
N ASP A 45 -19.86 21.52 -12.36
CA ASP A 45 -19.18 22.75 -12.74
C ASP A 45 -17.70 22.45 -13.08
N THR A 46 -17.41 22.31 -14.37
CA THR A 46 -16.05 22.05 -14.88
C THR A 46 -15.29 23.32 -15.25
N GLU A 47 -15.91 24.52 -15.16
CA GLU A 47 -15.26 25.78 -15.50
C GLU A 47 -14.14 26.15 -14.52
N GLY A 48 -13.16 26.94 -15.00
CA GLY A 48 -12.06 27.45 -14.18
C GLY A 48 -11.05 26.37 -13.74
N ALA A 49 -10.98 25.24 -14.43
CA ALA A 49 -9.95 24.24 -14.20
C ALA A 49 -8.56 24.83 -14.45
N THR A 50 -7.62 24.57 -13.52
CA THR A 50 -6.19 24.87 -13.72
C THR A 50 -5.48 23.70 -14.39
N THR A 51 -6.07 22.52 -14.31
CA THR A 51 -5.60 21.29 -14.98
C THR A 51 -6.83 20.53 -15.46
N SER A 52 -6.86 20.15 -16.73
CA SER A 52 -7.95 19.40 -17.35
C SER A 52 -7.41 18.13 -17.99
N VAL A 53 -8.07 17.01 -17.72
CA VAL A 53 -7.74 15.68 -18.28
C VAL A 53 -8.98 15.11 -18.94
N ASP A 54 -8.86 14.76 -20.23
CA ASP A 54 -9.81 13.88 -20.89
C ASP A 54 -9.37 12.42 -20.68
N ALA A 55 -10.17 11.65 -19.97
CA ALA A 55 -9.87 10.24 -19.74
C ALA A 55 -10.07 9.36 -20.98
N HIS A 56 -10.66 9.86 -22.06
CA HIS A 56 -10.91 9.09 -23.31
C HIS A 56 -11.58 7.74 -23.06
N GLY A 57 -12.45 7.64 -22.07
CA GLY A 57 -13.17 6.43 -21.72
C GLY A 57 -12.30 5.34 -21.07
N VAL A 58 -11.12 5.66 -20.54
CA VAL A 58 -10.32 4.71 -19.75
C VAL A 58 -10.86 4.56 -18.32
N THR A 59 -10.33 3.59 -17.60
CA THR A 59 -10.66 3.36 -16.19
C THR A 59 -9.88 4.31 -15.29
N LEU A 60 -10.57 4.95 -14.35
CA LEU A 60 -9.98 5.67 -13.23
C LEU A 60 -10.18 4.86 -11.94
N ALA A 61 -9.11 4.68 -11.18
CA ALA A 61 -9.13 4.08 -9.85
C ALA A 61 -8.41 4.98 -8.85
N PRO A 62 -8.69 4.86 -7.53
CA PRO A 62 -7.82 5.42 -6.52
C PRO A 62 -6.39 4.93 -6.73
N GLY A 63 -5.40 5.76 -6.44
CA GLY A 63 -4.00 5.37 -6.44
C GLY A 63 -3.76 4.12 -5.60
N LEU A 64 -2.88 3.25 -6.08
CA LEU A 64 -2.56 2.02 -5.37
C LEU A 64 -1.66 2.35 -4.16
N ILE A 65 -1.81 1.56 -3.10
CA ILE A 65 -1.04 1.69 -1.87
C ILE A 65 -0.21 0.43 -1.68
N ASP A 66 1.10 0.58 -1.57
CA ASP A 66 1.99 -0.50 -1.15
C ASP A 66 2.12 -0.45 0.37
N SER A 67 1.45 -1.37 1.07
CA SER A 67 1.34 -1.35 2.53
C SER A 67 2.58 -1.88 3.25
N HIS A 68 3.59 -2.40 2.52
CA HIS A 68 4.76 -3.03 3.10
C HIS A 68 6.01 -2.78 2.27
N VAL A 69 6.77 -1.77 2.65
CA VAL A 69 8.05 -1.45 2.01
C VAL A 69 9.15 -1.21 3.05
N HIS A 70 10.41 -1.32 2.62
CA HIS A 70 11.58 -1.04 3.44
C HIS A 70 12.40 0.12 2.89
N PRO A 71 11.88 1.36 2.90
CA PRO A 71 12.60 2.53 2.45
C PRO A 71 13.70 2.88 3.44
N VAL A 72 14.81 3.41 2.94
CA VAL A 72 15.90 3.94 3.77
C VAL A 72 16.11 5.41 3.48
N ILE A 73 16.80 6.12 4.38
CA ILE A 73 17.14 7.53 4.18
C ILE A 73 18.21 7.67 3.10
N GLY A 74 17.92 8.48 2.08
CA GLY A 74 18.86 8.77 1.02
C GLY A 74 18.96 7.71 -0.08
N ASP A 75 19.89 7.89 -1.00
CA ASP A 75 20.08 7.06 -2.20
C ASP A 75 21.37 6.25 -2.14
N TYR A 76 21.70 5.72 -0.99
CA TYR A 76 22.94 4.97 -0.75
C TYR A 76 22.74 3.50 -0.35
N THR A 77 21.55 2.97 -0.59
CA THR A 77 21.27 1.56 -0.34
C THR A 77 22.10 0.69 -1.27
N PRO A 78 22.90 -0.27 -0.77
CA PRO A 78 23.75 -1.10 -1.61
C PRO A 78 22.99 -1.97 -2.62
N ARG A 79 21.72 -2.27 -2.36
CA ARG A 79 20.88 -3.12 -3.22
C ARG A 79 20.27 -2.36 -4.38
N GLN A 80 19.74 -1.17 -4.13
CA GLN A 80 18.97 -0.37 -5.07
C GLN A 80 19.26 1.11 -4.85
N GLN A 81 19.18 1.85 -5.91
CA GLN A 81 19.14 3.30 -5.84
C GLN A 81 17.73 3.72 -5.40
N GLN A 82 17.60 4.22 -4.18
CA GLN A 82 16.32 4.44 -3.51
C GLN A 82 15.35 5.31 -4.32
N LEU A 83 15.82 6.42 -4.88
CA LEU A 83 14.99 7.32 -5.67
C LEU A 83 14.48 6.63 -6.94
N HIS A 84 15.32 5.91 -7.64
CA HIS A 84 14.96 5.18 -8.86
C HIS A 84 13.98 4.04 -8.60
N TRP A 85 14.07 3.37 -7.44
CA TRP A 85 13.11 2.35 -7.06
C TRP A 85 11.72 2.95 -6.82
N ILE A 86 11.62 4.04 -6.03
CA ILE A 86 10.35 4.71 -5.74
C ILE A 86 9.72 5.24 -7.02
N ASP A 87 10.51 5.93 -7.86
CA ASP A 87 10.06 6.41 -9.17
C ASP A 87 9.58 5.26 -10.08
N SER A 88 10.29 4.14 -10.08
CA SER A 88 9.90 2.97 -10.87
C SER A 88 8.57 2.36 -10.38
N THR A 89 8.32 2.37 -9.08
CA THR A 89 7.07 1.85 -8.48
C THR A 89 5.87 2.77 -8.77
N LEU A 90 6.08 4.09 -8.86
CA LEU A 90 5.06 5.03 -9.34
C LEU A 90 4.51 4.62 -10.71
N HIS A 91 5.37 4.14 -11.60
CA HIS A 91 4.97 3.63 -12.92
C HIS A 91 4.20 2.30 -12.85
N GLY A 92 4.11 1.67 -11.68
CA GLY A 92 3.21 0.56 -11.37
C GLY A 92 1.85 0.99 -10.82
N GLY A 93 1.57 2.31 -10.76
CA GLY A 93 0.31 2.88 -10.26
C GLY A 93 0.27 3.10 -8.75
N VAL A 94 1.36 2.84 -8.04
CA VAL A 94 1.45 3.11 -6.60
C VAL A 94 1.64 4.62 -6.39
N THR A 95 0.82 5.21 -5.53
CA THR A 95 0.87 6.63 -5.16
C THR A 95 1.30 6.83 -3.72
N THR A 96 1.17 5.78 -2.91
CA THR A 96 1.50 5.80 -1.48
C THR A 96 2.23 4.52 -1.09
N MET A 97 3.31 4.66 -0.31
CA MET A 97 4.08 3.56 0.27
C MET A 97 4.08 3.66 1.78
N ILE A 98 3.98 2.52 2.49
CA ILE A 98 3.98 2.45 3.95
C ILE A 98 5.17 1.61 4.41
N SER A 99 6.03 2.21 5.23
CA SER A 99 7.23 1.54 5.74
C SER A 99 6.86 0.45 6.76
N ALA A 100 7.44 -0.73 6.58
CA ALA A 100 7.48 -1.80 7.55
C ALA A 100 8.78 -1.80 8.39
N GLY A 101 9.60 -0.77 8.23
CA GLY A 101 10.83 -0.57 8.97
C GLY A 101 12.09 -0.71 8.13
N GLU A 102 13.18 -0.19 8.64
CA GLU A 102 14.47 -0.15 7.97
C GLU A 102 15.35 -1.36 8.38
N VAL A 103 14.75 -2.54 8.36
CA VAL A 103 15.33 -3.80 8.86
C VAL A 103 16.59 -4.22 8.11
N HIS A 104 16.68 -3.86 6.83
CA HIS A 104 17.77 -4.26 5.93
C HIS A 104 18.91 -3.23 5.85
N LEU A 105 18.83 -2.13 6.60
CA LEU A 105 19.87 -1.10 6.61
C LEU A 105 21.17 -1.66 7.23
N PRO A 106 22.29 -1.69 6.50
CA PRO A 106 23.57 -2.09 7.07
C PRO A 106 23.98 -1.18 8.23
N GLY A 107 24.31 -1.77 9.38
CA GLY A 107 24.68 -0.99 10.57
C GLY A 107 23.51 -0.31 11.28
N ARG A 108 22.25 -0.77 11.05
CA ARG A 108 21.07 -0.26 11.77
C ARG A 108 21.35 -0.17 13.28
N PRO A 109 21.12 0.99 13.92
CA PRO A 109 21.23 1.14 15.36
C PRO A 109 20.30 0.18 16.10
N LYS A 110 20.79 -0.38 17.22
CA LYS A 110 20.00 -1.26 18.10
C LYS A 110 19.80 -0.67 19.50
N ASP A 111 20.50 0.41 19.80
CA ASP A 111 20.24 1.18 21.02
C ASP A 111 19.04 2.11 20.82
N VAL A 112 18.36 2.43 21.91
CA VAL A 112 17.10 3.20 21.89
C VAL A 112 17.29 4.60 21.29
N VAL A 113 18.43 5.26 21.56
CA VAL A 113 18.71 6.62 21.07
C VAL A 113 18.89 6.61 19.55
N GLY A 114 19.77 5.73 19.05
CA GLY A 114 20.03 5.61 17.63
C GLY A 114 18.79 5.16 16.85
N LEU A 115 18.00 4.24 17.41
CA LEU A 115 16.76 3.75 16.81
C LEU A 115 15.72 4.88 16.67
N LYS A 116 15.49 5.67 17.71
CA LYS A 116 14.58 6.83 17.65
C LYS A 116 15.09 7.88 16.67
N ALA A 117 16.38 8.20 16.71
CA ALA A 117 17.00 9.17 15.81
C ALA A 117 16.80 8.77 14.33
N MET A 118 17.02 7.50 14.00
CA MET A 118 16.81 6.97 12.64
C MET A 118 15.35 7.07 12.22
N ALA A 119 14.41 6.65 13.07
CA ALA A 119 12.98 6.68 12.77
C ALA A 119 12.48 8.12 12.55
N ILE A 120 12.87 9.05 13.42
CA ILE A 120 12.49 10.47 13.31
C ILE A 120 13.11 11.09 12.06
N ALA A 121 14.38 10.83 11.77
CA ALA A 121 15.05 11.35 10.59
C ALA A 121 14.39 10.81 9.30
N SER A 122 14.06 9.52 9.24
CA SER A 122 13.38 8.91 8.08
C SER A 122 12.01 9.51 7.86
N GLN A 123 11.19 9.65 8.91
CA GLN A 123 9.87 10.28 8.84
C GLN A 123 9.98 11.72 8.30
N ARG A 124 10.86 12.54 8.89
CA ARG A 124 11.06 13.95 8.49
C ARG A 124 11.57 14.09 7.07
N TRP A 125 12.48 13.20 6.67
CA TRP A 125 13.04 13.24 5.32
C TRP A 125 11.97 12.99 4.26
N TYR A 126 11.14 11.95 4.41
CA TYR A 126 10.08 11.63 3.45
C TYR A 126 8.87 12.59 3.54
N GLU A 127 8.65 13.24 4.68
CA GLU A 127 7.67 14.34 4.78
C GLU A 127 8.08 15.56 3.93
N ASN A 128 9.38 15.87 3.91
CA ASN A 128 9.91 17.03 3.20
C ASN A 128 10.32 16.75 1.76
N PHE A 129 10.59 15.50 1.41
CA PHE A 129 11.00 15.10 0.08
C PHE A 129 10.17 13.90 -0.40
N ARG A 130 9.47 14.11 -1.50
CA ARG A 130 8.59 13.11 -2.12
C ARG A 130 9.15 12.73 -3.48
N PRO A 131 9.90 11.61 -3.61
CA PRO A 131 10.47 11.17 -4.88
C PRO A 131 9.38 11.01 -5.94
N SER A 132 9.49 11.73 -7.07
CA SER A 132 8.49 11.72 -8.14
C SER A 132 7.05 12.03 -7.69
N GLY A 133 6.88 12.75 -6.57
CA GLY A 133 5.57 13.04 -5.96
C GLY A 133 5.03 11.93 -5.04
N MET A 134 5.65 10.75 -5.00
CA MET A 134 5.22 9.61 -4.19
C MET A 134 5.09 9.97 -2.71
N LYS A 135 3.99 9.57 -2.08
CA LYS A 135 3.81 9.63 -0.64
C LYS A 135 4.51 8.44 0.01
N VAL A 136 5.44 8.68 0.92
CA VAL A 136 6.12 7.62 1.67
C VAL A 136 5.91 7.87 3.16
N LEU A 137 5.10 7.03 3.79
CA LEU A 137 4.95 7.01 5.23
C LEU A 137 6.12 6.21 5.80
N ALA A 138 7.10 6.89 6.37
CA ALA A 138 8.34 6.29 6.86
C ALA A 138 8.53 6.52 8.36
N GLY A 139 9.66 6.05 8.90
CA GLY A 139 9.97 6.15 10.32
C GLY A 139 9.26 5.07 11.14
N ALA A 140 9.42 3.81 10.76
CA ALA A 140 8.85 2.66 11.45
C ALA A 140 9.95 1.93 12.26
N PRO A 141 10.19 2.30 13.53
CA PRO A 141 11.24 1.69 14.35
C PRO A 141 10.91 0.23 14.68
N ILE A 142 11.95 -0.60 14.71
CA ILE A 142 11.86 -2.00 15.15
C ILE A 142 11.97 -2.06 16.67
N LEU A 143 11.12 -2.86 17.33
CA LEU A 143 11.15 -2.97 18.80
C LEU A 143 12.46 -3.56 19.30
N GLU A 144 13.13 -2.83 20.16
CA GLU A 144 14.37 -3.24 20.83
C GLU A 144 14.20 -3.21 22.35
N LYS A 145 14.88 -4.14 23.05
CA LYS A 145 14.88 -4.15 24.52
C LYS A 145 15.41 -2.84 25.08
N GLY A 146 14.79 -2.37 26.15
CA GLY A 146 15.15 -1.10 26.80
C GLY A 146 14.27 0.08 26.38
N MET A 147 13.43 -0.06 25.35
CA MET A 147 12.39 0.94 25.07
C MET A 147 11.35 0.97 26.20
N VAL A 148 10.94 2.16 26.56
CA VAL A 148 9.92 2.43 27.58
C VAL A 148 8.79 3.29 27.00
N GLU A 149 7.70 3.44 27.73
CA GLU A 149 6.51 4.16 27.24
C GLU A 149 6.81 5.58 26.75
N GLU A 150 7.73 6.31 27.43
CA GLU A 150 8.11 7.67 27.04
C GLU A 150 8.77 7.73 25.65
N ASP A 151 9.47 6.66 25.22
CA ASP A 151 10.06 6.59 23.87
C ASP A 151 8.98 6.64 22.78
N PHE A 152 7.86 5.95 22.98
CA PHE A 152 6.72 5.97 22.04
C PHE A 152 6.03 7.33 22.03
N LYS A 153 5.92 7.98 23.18
CA LYS A 153 5.38 9.33 23.27
C LYS A 153 6.28 10.34 22.54
N GLU A 154 7.60 10.24 22.68
CA GLU A 154 8.56 11.08 21.96
C GLU A 154 8.50 10.83 20.45
N LEU A 155 8.45 9.58 20.02
CA LEU A 155 8.31 9.20 18.61
C LEU A 155 7.03 9.79 17.99
N ALA A 156 5.88 9.62 18.67
CA ALA A 156 4.60 10.18 18.23
C ALA A 156 4.64 11.72 18.18
N GLY A 157 5.22 12.38 19.20
CA GLY A 157 5.43 13.82 19.24
C GLY A 157 6.33 14.36 18.12
N ALA A 158 7.22 13.51 17.59
CA ALA A 158 8.06 13.81 16.43
C ALA A 158 7.39 13.50 15.07
N GLY A 159 6.16 12.98 15.06
CA GLY A 159 5.40 12.66 13.85
C GLY A 159 5.49 11.21 13.39
N VAL A 160 6.19 10.33 14.10
CA VAL A 160 6.24 8.89 13.79
C VAL A 160 4.88 8.26 14.06
N LYS A 161 4.34 7.54 13.08
CA LYS A 161 3.01 6.92 13.12
C LYS A 161 3.02 5.40 12.97
N LEU A 162 4.18 4.80 12.78
CA LEU A 162 4.34 3.38 12.46
C LEU A 162 5.34 2.72 13.40
N LEU A 163 5.09 1.46 13.75
CA LEU A 163 6.12 0.51 14.17
C LEU A 163 6.42 -0.41 12.98
N GLY A 164 7.70 -0.68 12.77
CA GLY A 164 8.16 -1.67 11.82
C GLY A 164 7.89 -3.09 12.31
N GLU A 165 8.35 -4.06 11.57
CA GLU A 165 8.07 -5.47 11.81
C GLU A 165 8.48 -5.90 13.22
N VAL A 166 7.49 -5.98 14.11
CA VAL A 166 7.66 -6.54 15.46
C VAL A 166 8.18 -7.98 15.35
N GLY A 167 9.13 -8.34 16.20
CA GLY A 167 9.77 -9.65 16.22
C GLY A 167 11.14 -9.69 15.53
N LEU A 168 11.48 -8.75 14.67
CA LEU A 168 12.80 -8.70 14.01
C LEU A 168 13.90 -8.06 14.87
N GLY A 169 13.54 -7.29 15.91
CA GLY A 169 14.48 -6.71 16.86
C GLY A 169 14.91 -7.69 17.97
N SER A 170 15.34 -7.16 19.11
CA SER A 170 15.75 -7.95 20.28
C SER A 170 14.57 -8.38 21.18
N VAL A 171 13.38 -7.84 20.97
CA VAL A 171 12.13 -8.28 21.61
C VAL A 171 11.67 -9.55 20.95
N LYS A 172 11.68 -10.68 21.69
CA LYS A 172 11.46 -12.03 21.14
C LYS A 172 10.28 -12.78 21.79
N ASP A 173 9.58 -12.16 22.72
CA ASP A 173 8.42 -12.74 23.37
C ASP A 173 7.19 -11.85 23.18
N GLY A 174 6.03 -12.48 22.98
CA GLY A 174 4.77 -11.81 22.67
C GLY A 174 4.30 -10.91 23.80
N LYS A 175 4.54 -11.27 25.08
CA LYS A 175 4.11 -10.47 26.24
C LYS A 175 4.82 -9.12 26.29
N THR A 176 6.15 -9.10 26.13
CA THR A 176 6.92 -7.85 26.08
C THR A 176 6.55 -7.04 24.83
N ALA A 177 6.40 -7.71 23.69
CA ALA A 177 5.97 -7.07 22.45
C ALA A 177 4.57 -6.44 22.61
N ARG A 178 3.61 -7.15 23.23
CA ARG A 178 2.26 -6.64 23.52
C ARG A 178 2.30 -5.34 24.32
N GLN A 179 3.07 -5.32 25.40
CA GLN A 179 3.19 -4.12 26.22
C GLN A 179 3.69 -2.93 25.41
N MET A 180 4.68 -3.11 24.53
CA MET A 180 5.22 -2.06 23.68
C MET A 180 4.23 -1.64 22.59
N VAL A 181 3.50 -2.58 22.01
CA VAL A 181 2.42 -2.30 21.05
C VAL A 181 1.28 -1.51 21.70
N ASP A 182 0.91 -1.84 22.94
CA ASP A 182 -0.11 -1.08 23.68
C ASP A 182 0.37 0.36 24.00
N TRP A 183 1.65 0.57 24.32
CA TRP A 183 2.22 1.91 24.44
C TRP A 183 2.19 2.67 23.10
N ALA A 184 2.58 2.03 22.01
CA ALA A 184 2.54 2.61 20.67
C ALA A 184 1.11 3.06 20.30
N ARG A 185 0.14 2.16 20.48
CA ARG A 185 -1.28 2.40 20.20
C ARG A 185 -1.85 3.55 21.03
N LYS A 186 -1.46 3.67 22.30
CA LYS A 186 -1.86 4.77 23.18
C LYS A 186 -1.51 6.15 22.59
N TYR A 187 -0.44 6.23 21.81
CA TYR A 187 0.02 7.46 21.16
C TYR A 187 -0.29 7.52 19.66
N GLY A 188 -1.17 6.67 19.16
CA GLY A 188 -1.62 6.68 17.75
C GLY A 188 -0.58 6.13 16.77
N ILE A 189 0.36 5.30 17.24
CA ILE A 189 1.34 4.61 16.39
C ILE A 189 0.80 3.23 16.08
N GLN A 190 0.61 2.92 14.78
CA GLN A 190 0.17 1.62 14.29
C GLN A 190 1.32 0.62 14.19
N SER A 191 1.02 -0.64 14.39
CA SER A 191 2.01 -1.72 14.44
C SER A 191 1.79 -2.79 13.37
N THR A 192 2.92 -3.28 12.83
CA THR A 192 2.96 -4.44 11.93
C THR A 192 3.86 -5.49 12.56
N ILE A 193 3.51 -6.78 12.48
CA ILE A 193 4.33 -7.89 12.97
C ILE A 193 4.85 -8.73 11.79
N HIS A 194 6.10 -9.14 11.87
CA HIS A 194 6.66 -10.17 10.98
C HIS A 194 5.98 -11.52 11.20
N THR A 195 5.79 -12.33 10.17
CA THR A 195 5.33 -13.72 10.29
C THR A 195 6.24 -14.70 9.54
N GLY A 196 6.38 -15.87 10.08
CA GLY A 196 7.16 -16.94 9.45
C GLY A 196 8.60 -17.05 9.93
N GLY A 197 9.48 -17.54 9.07
CA GLY A 197 10.87 -17.86 9.38
C GLY A 197 11.76 -16.64 9.56
N PRO A 198 13.04 -16.86 9.98
CA PRO A 198 14.00 -15.77 10.12
C PRO A 198 14.21 -15.00 8.82
N SER A 199 14.19 -13.67 8.90
CA SER A 199 14.40 -12.77 7.76
C SER A 199 15.77 -12.08 7.80
N ILE A 200 16.21 -11.67 8.98
CA ILE A 200 17.51 -10.99 9.18
C ILE A 200 18.37 -11.73 10.20
N PRO A 201 19.71 -11.51 10.21
CA PRO A 201 20.58 -12.15 11.19
C PRO A 201 20.14 -11.89 12.63
N GLY A 202 19.91 -12.96 13.39
CA GLY A 202 19.45 -12.91 14.78
C GLY A 202 17.95 -12.84 14.98
N SER A 203 17.13 -12.79 13.92
CA SER A 203 15.68 -13.02 14.02
C SER A 203 15.37 -14.52 14.19
N GLY A 204 14.17 -14.82 14.70
CA GLY A 204 13.68 -16.17 14.91
C GLY A 204 12.39 -16.43 14.16
N LEU A 205 11.80 -17.59 14.36
CA LEU A 205 10.45 -17.91 13.92
C LEU A 205 9.46 -17.03 14.69
N ILE A 206 8.52 -16.43 13.99
CA ILE A 206 7.36 -15.73 14.54
C ILE A 206 6.13 -16.54 14.13
N ASP A 207 5.64 -17.34 15.05
CA ASP A 207 4.48 -18.22 14.86
C ASP A 207 3.15 -17.53 15.21
N ALA A 208 2.05 -18.25 15.01
CA ALA A 208 0.71 -17.73 15.26
C ALA A 208 0.51 -17.35 16.74
N ASP A 209 1.05 -18.11 17.67
CA ASP A 209 0.89 -17.84 19.10
C ASP A 209 1.55 -16.50 19.46
N MET A 210 2.77 -16.25 18.98
CA MET A 210 3.44 -14.96 19.21
C MET A 210 2.68 -13.80 18.55
N VAL A 211 2.14 -13.98 17.33
CA VAL A 211 1.34 -12.96 16.65
C VAL A 211 0.11 -12.60 17.46
N LEU A 212 -0.65 -13.60 17.91
CA LEU A 212 -1.88 -13.41 18.69
C LEU A 212 -1.60 -12.80 20.07
N GLU A 213 -0.52 -13.23 20.75
CA GLU A 213 -0.12 -12.65 22.02
C GLU A 213 0.29 -11.19 21.88
N THR A 214 1.01 -10.84 20.80
CA THR A 214 1.45 -9.48 20.53
C THR A 214 0.29 -8.54 20.19
N GLY A 215 -0.68 -8.98 19.39
CA GLY A 215 -1.91 -8.23 19.06
C GLY A 215 -1.66 -6.93 18.32
N THR A 216 -0.86 -6.96 17.26
CA THR A 216 -0.60 -5.83 16.36
C THR A 216 -1.81 -5.46 15.51
N ASP A 217 -1.77 -4.28 14.87
CA ASP A 217 -2.85 -3.78 14.03
C ASP A 217 -2.86 -4.45 12.65
N VAL A 218 -1.69 -4.89 12.17
CA VAL A 218 -1.51 -5.61 10.91
C VAL A 218 -0.60 -6.82 11.10
N ILE A 219 -1.02 -7.96 10.54
CA ILE A 219 -0.19 -9.15 10.37
C ILE A 219 0.57 -8.97 9.06
N GLY A 220 1.83 -8.58 9.15
CA GLY A 220 2.71 -8.37 8.01
C GLY A 220 2.97 -9.67 7.26
N HIS A 221 2.96 -9.61 5.95
CA HIS A 221 3.17 -10.75 5.02
C HIS A 221 2.68 -12.10 5.59
N ILE A 222 1.36 -12.17 5.90
CA ILE A 222 0.75 -13.42 6.39
C ILE A 222 1.01 -14.63 5.48
N ASN A 223 1.27 -14.36 4.20
CA ASN A 223 1.71 -15.35 3.23
C ASN A 223 3.22 -15.65 3.29
N GLY A 224 3.92 -15.14 4.33
CA GLY A 224 5.36 -15.32 4.55
C GLY A 224 6.22 -14.48 3.61
N GLY A 225 7.50 -14.31 3.99
CA GLY A 225 8.54 -13.81 3.10
C GLY A 225 9.19 -14.98 2.35
N HIS A 226 10.42 -15.35 2.73
CA HIS A 226 11.07 -16.53 2.14
C HIS A 226 10.45 -17.87 2.58
N SER A 227 9.73 -17.89 3.71
CA SER A 227 9.02 -19.07 4.20
C SER A 227 7.72 -18.67 4.91
N ALA A 228 6.61 -19.28 4.51
CA ALA A 228 5.31 -19.07 5.14
C ALA A 228 5.17 -19.95 6.39
N LEU A 229 4.24 -19.56 7.27
CA LEU A 229 3.78 -20.40 8.35
C LEU A 229 3.05 -21.64 7.82
N PRO A 230 2.93 -22.72 8.62
CA PRO A 230 2.03 -23.83 8.32
C PRO A 230 0.58 -23.40 8.10
N ASP A 231 -0.15 -24.15 7.27
CA ASP A 231 -1.52 -23.81 6.87
C ASP A 231 -2.47 -23.60 8.05
N ASP A 232 -2.40 -24.47 9.05
CA ASP A 232 -3.21 -24.41 10.27
C ASP A 232 -2.96 -23.13 11.07
N GLN A 233 -1.73 -22.66 11.10
CA GLN A 233 -1.38 -21.40 11.75
C GLN A 233 -1.88 -20.17 10.95
N ILE A 234 -1.80 -20.18 9.63
CA ILE A 234 -2.35 -19.11 8.78
C ILE A 234 -3.88 -19.02 8.98
N MET A 235 -4.57 -20.16 8.97
CA MET A 235 -6.00 -20.23 9.21
C MET A 235 -6.35 -19.72 10.61
N CYS A 236 -5.62 -20.17 11.64
CA CYS A 236 -5.79 -19.69 13.01
C CYS A 236 -5.67 -18.17 13.12
N LEU A 237 -4.69 -17.55 12.45
CA LEU A 237 -4.55 -16.08 12.41
C LEU A 237 -5.74 -15.39 11.76
N CYS A 238 -6.27 -15.94 10.68
CA CYS A 238 -7.46 -15.39 10.05
C CYS A 238 -8.69 -15.43 10.98
N GLU A 239 -8.84 -16.51 11.75
CA GLU A 239 -10.00 -16.78 12.62
C GLU A 239 -9.92 -16.03 13.95
N SER A 240 -8.72 -15.93 14.55
CA SER A 240 -8.56 -15.61 15.97
C SER A 240 -8.28 -14.13 16.27
N CYS A 241 -8.14 -13.27 15.27
CA CYS A 241 -7.94 -11.85 15.48
C CYS A 241 -8.68 -10.98 14.45
N THR A 242 -8.64 -9.65 14.64
CA THR A 242 -9.28 -8.66 13.75
C THR A 242 -8.25 -7.79 13.02
N ALA A 243 -6.96 -8.09 13.14
CA ALA A 243 -5.88 -7.35 12.49
C ALA A 243 -5.99 -7.41 10.96
N GLY A 244 -5.43 -6.43 10.26
CA GLY A 244 -5.27 -6.48 8.81
C GLY A 244 -4.45 -7.70 8.37
N LEU A 245 -4.87 -8.37 7.30
CA LEU A 245 -4.21 -9.53 6.72
C LEU A 245 -3.40 -9.06 5.51
N GLU A 246 -2.12 -8.81 5.69
CA GLU A 246 -1.27 -8.27 4.65
C GLU A 246 -0.66 -9.38 3.80
N ILE A 247 -1.03 -9.40 2.53
CA ILE A 247 -0.48 -10.32 1.53
C ILE A 247 0.55 -9.57 0.69
N VAL A 248 1.77 -10.10 0.59
CA VAL A 248 2.84 -9.42 -0.13
C VAL A 248 3.29 -10.19 -1.37
N HIS A 249 3.79 -9.44 -2.36
CA HIS A 249 4.29 -9.99 -3.62
C HIS A 249 5.51 -10.92 -3.43
N ASN A 250 6.41 -10.59 -2.50
CA ASN A 250 7.60 -11.38 -2.22
C ASN A 250 7.33 -12.61 -1.32
N GLY A 251 6.06 -12.88 -1.00
CA GLY A 251 5.64 -14.01 -0.20
C GLY A 251 5.31 -15.26 -1.03
N ASN A 252 4.74 -16.25 -0.36
CA ASN A 252 4.32 -17.51 -0.95
C ASN A 252 2.92 -17.39 -1.56
N GLU A 253 2.76 -17.65 -2.86
CA GLU A 253 1.51 -17.49 -3.60
C GLU A 253 0.44 -18.49 -3.14
N ARG A 254 0.84 -19.73 -2.77
CA ARG A 254 -0.08 -20.74 -2.23
C ARG A 254 -0.67 -20.29 -0.89
N ALA A 255 0.18 -19.75 0.00
CA ALA A 255 -0.26 -19.20 1.28
C ALA A 255 -1.12 -17.93 1.10
N ALA A 256 -0.84 -17.12 0.09
CA ALA A 256 -1.68 -15.98 -0.28
C ALA A 256 -3.10 -16.43 -0.66
N LEU A 257 -3.23 -17.46 -1.49
CA LEU A 257 -4.53 -18.04 -1.87
C LEU A 257 -5.23 -18.72 -0.69
N LEU A 258 -4.49 -19.37 0.21
CA LEU A 258 -5.05 -19.93 1.45
C LEU A 258 -5.63 -18.81 2.32
N THR A 259 -4.88 -17.74 2.55
CA THR A 259 -5.35 -16.57 3.32
C THR A 259 -6.61 -15.96 2.70
N LEU A 260 -6.61 -15.75 1.37
CA LEU A 260 -7.77 -15.22 0.64
C LEU A 260 -9.01 -16.10 0.82
N ASN A 261 -8.87 -17.43 0.64
CA ASN A 261 -9.98 -18.37 0.74
C ASN A 261 -10.53 -18.43 2.16
N THR A 262 -9.66 -18.51 3.16
CA THR A 262 -10.06 -18.47 4.57
C THR A 262 -10.79 -17.16 4.91
N ALA A 263 -10.26 -16.01 4.51
CA ALA A 263 -10.90 -14.73 4.74
C ALA A 263 -12.26 -14.61 4.02
N ARG A 264 -12.40 -15.23 2.83
CA ARG A 264 -13.67 -15.29 2.09
C ARG A 264 -14.71 -16.12 2.83
N GLU A 265 -14.34 -17.32 3.31
CA GLU A 265 -15.22 -18.21 4.09
C GLU A 265 -15.70 -17.53 5.37
N LEU A 266 -14.80 -16.79 6.03
CA LEU A 266 -15.11 -16.01 7.23
C LEU A 266 -15.86 -14.71 6.95
N LYS A 267 -16.05 -14.32 5.67
CA LYS A 267 -16.63 -13.01 5.24
C LYS A 267 -15.82 -11.80 5.74
N GLN A 268 -14.52 -11.89 5.69
CA GLN A 268 -13.57 -10.92 6.22
C GLN A 268 -12.56 -10.44 5.16
N MET A 269 -12.94 -10.46 3.89
CA MET A 269 -12.07 -9.99 2.80
C MET A 269 -11.75 -8.49 2.90
N ASP A 270 -12.52 -7.73 3.64
CA ASP A 270 -12.25 -6.32 3.96
C ASP A 270 -11.00 -6.10 4.81
N ARG A 271 -10.48 -7.17 5.45
CA ARG A 271 -9.19 -7.17 6.17
C ARG A 271 -7.97 -7.37 5.26
N ILE A 272 -8.16 -7.85 4.03
CA ILE A 272 -7.05 -8.11 3.11
C ILE A 272 -6.50 -6.79 2.61
N ILE A 273 -5.18 -6.61 2.74
CA ILE A 273 -4.40 -5.50 2.21
C ILE A 273 -3.19 -6.02 1.46
N LEU A 274 -2.64 -5.23 0.55
CA LEU A 274 -1.54 -5.66 -0.31
C LEU A 274 -0.26 -4.86 -0.07
N GLY A 275 0.88 -5.57 -0.09
CA GLY A 275 2.22 -5.01 -0.07
C GLY A 275 3.16 -5.71 -1.05
N THR A 276 4.36 -5.18 -1.22
CA THR A 276 5.40 -5.86 -2.00
C THR A 276 6.44 -6.57 -1.15
N ASP A 277 6.69 -6.10 0.06
CA ASP A 277 7.85 -6.46 0.87
C ASP A 277 9.17 -6.11 0.14
N GLY A 278 9.15 -4.96 -0.50
CA GLY A 278 10.28 -4.44 -1.28
C GLY A 278 10.93 -3.20 -0.67
N PRO A 279 12.19 -2.93 -0.97
CA PRO A 279 13.18 -3.83 -1.54
C PRO A 279 13.64 -4.87 -0.51
N ALA A 280 13.56 -6.14 -0.89
CA ALA A 280 14.00 -7.27 -0.06
C ALA A 280 15.14 -8.04 -0.73
N GLY A 281 15.46 -9.25 -0.25
CA GLY A 281 16.45 -10.12 -0.88
C GLY A 281 16.16 -10.47 -2.33
N SER A 282 14.88 -10.45 -2.74
CA SER A 282 14.42 -10.67 -4.11
C SER A 282 14.52 -9.42 -5.02
N GLY A 283 14.94 -8.27 -4.51
CA GLY A 283 15.10 -7.02 -5.26
C GLY A 283 13.91 -6.09 -5.17
N VAL A 284 13.69 -5.29 -6.24
CA VAL A 284 12.55 -4.36 -6.37
C VAL A 284 11.50 -4.92 -7.32
N GLN A 285 10.24 -4.65 -7.02
CA GLN A 285 9.08 -5.15 -7.76
C GLN A 285 8.14 -4.00 -8.16
N PRO A 286 8.51 -3.20 -9.18
CA PRO A 286 7.75 -2.00 -9.56
C PRO A 286 6.28 -2.27 -9.90
N LEU A 287 5.97 -3.47 -10.42
CA LEU A 287 4.61 -3.90 -10.76
C LEU A 287 4.02 -4.85 -9.71
N GLY A 288 4.64 -5.00 -8.54
CA GLY A 288 4.27 -6.00 -7.54
C GLY A 288 2.80 -5.91 -7.12
N ILE A 289 2.30 -4.71 -6.82
CA ILE A 289 0.90 -4.50 -6.41
C ILE A 289 -0.07 -4.89 -7.56
N LEU A 290 0.18 -4.47 -8.79
CA LEU A 290 -0.66 -4.88 -9.94
C LEU A 290 -0.62 -6.40 -10.16
N ARG A 291 0.54 -7.04 -9.96
CA ARG A 291 0.65 -8.50 -10.06
C ARG A 291 -0.16 -9.20 -8.99
N MET A 292 -0.17 -8.67 -7.76
CA MET A 292 -1.00 -9.22 -6.68
C MET A 292 -2.49 -9.08 -7.00
N VAL A 293 -2.93 -7.91 -7.49
CA VAL A 293 -4.30 -7.71 -7.96
C VAL A 293 -4.67 -8.74 -9.03
N ALA A 294 -3.83 -8.89 -10.05
CA ALA A 294 -4.10 -9.86 -11.15
C ALA A 294 -4.07 -11.32 -10.65
N MET A 295 -3.15 -11.68 -9.75
CA MET A 295 -3.04 -13.02 -9.19
C MET A 295 -4.28 -13.37 -8.35
N LEU A 296 -4.68 -12.49 -7.42
CA LEU A 296 -5.84 -12.73 -6.56
C LEU A 296 -7.14 -12.71 -7.37
N SER A 297 -7.21 -11.91 -8.43
CA SER A 297 -8.35 -11.92 -9.35
C SER A 297 -8.40 -13.21 -10.18
N SER A 298 -7.32 -13.60 -10.85
CA SER A 298 -7.28 -14.73 -11.77
C SER A 298 -7.26 -16.09 -11.06
N LEU A 299 -6.29 -16.31 -10.17
CA LEU A 299 -6.13 -17.59 -9.47
C LEU A 299 -7.01 -17.69 -8.22
N GLY A 300 -7.28 -16.56 -7.58
CA GLY A 300 -8.14 -16.49 -6.39
C GLY A 300 -9.63 -16.35 -6.71
N ASN A 301 -10.02 -16.20 -7.97
CA ASN A 301 -11.41 -16.00 -8.40
C ASN A 301 -12.10 -14.85 -7.67
N VAL A 302 -11.41 -13.71 -7.52
CA VAL A 302 -11.97 -12.46 -6.99
C VAL A 302 -12.34 -11.56 -8.17
N PRO A 303 -13.54 -10.95 -8.23
CA PRO A 303 -13.82 -9.91 -9.22
C PRO A 303 -12.72 -8.85 -9.22
N ALA A 304 -12.25 -8.43 -10.39
CA ALA A 304 -11.09 -7.55 -10.50
C ALA A 304 -11.31 -6.21 -9.77
N GLU A 305 -12.51 -5.66 -9.82
CA GLU A 305 -12.91 -4.44 -9.10
C GLU A 305 -12.80 -4.59 -7.57
N ILE A 306 -13.03 -5.79 -7.04
CA ILE A 306 -12.85 -6.12 -5.62
C ILE A 306 -11.35 -6.31 -5.30
N ALA A 307 -10.58 -6.95 -6.19
CA ALA A 307 -9.15 -7.14 -6.00
C ALA A 307 -8.40 -5.79 -5.94
N PHE A 308 -8.84 -4.77 -6.68
CA PHE A 308 -8.32 -3.40 -6.53
C PHE A 308 -8.61 -2.81 -5.14
N CYS A 309 -9.75 -3.13 -4.52
CA CYS A 309 -10.04 -2.63 -3.18
C CYS A 309 -9.00 -3.08 -2.15
N PHE A 310 -8.37 -4.24 -2.33
CA PHE A 310 -7.29 -4.72 -1.46
C PHE A 310 -6.03 -3.85 -1.57
N ALA A 311 -5.78 -3.29 -2.74
CA ALA A 311 -4.62 -2.44 -3.03
C ALA A 311 -4.85 -0.95 -2.73
N ASN A 312 -6.06 -0.53 -2.35
CA ASN A 312 -6.38 0.87 -2.10
C ASN A 312 -7.33 1.03 -0.89
N GLY A 313 -8.63 0.93 -1.05
CA GLY A 313 -9.60 1.26 0.00
C GLY A 313 -9.51 0.39 1.26
N ASN A 314 -9.19 -0.89 1.16
CA ASN A 314 -8.97 -1.72 2.35
C ASN A 314 -7.72 -1.26 3.09
N THR A 315 -6.61 -1.03 2.36
CA THR A 315 -5.37 -0.50 2.94
C THR A 315 -5.61 0.86 3.58
N SER A 316 -6.36 1.74 2.90
CA SER A 316 -6.76 3.05 3.44
C SER A 316 -7.45 2.92 4.80
N ARG A 317 -8.45 2.05 4.90
CA ARG A 317 -9.18 1.81 6.17
C ARG A 317 -8.32 1.19 7.25
N GLN A 318 -7.55 0.14 6.92
CA GLN A 318 -6.69 -0.55 7.89
C GLN A 318 -5.55 0.32 8.42
N ARG A 319 -5.11 1.30 7.63
CA ARG A 319 -4.00 2.20 7.96
C ARG A 319 -4.45 3.62 8.36
N ASP A 320 -5.76 3.87 8.42
CA ASP A 320 -6.35 5.17 8.76
C ASP A 320 -5.78 6.31 7.89
N LEU A 321 -5.91 6.13 6.56
CA LEU A 321 -5.38 7.08 5.57
C LEU A 321 -6.52 7.93 4.97
N ASP A 322 -6.16 9.11 4.49
CA ASP A 322 -7.04 10.01 3.74
C ASP A 322 -6.87 9.88 2.21
N THR A 323 -6.36 8.75 1.73
CA THR A 323 -6.18 8.39 0.31
C THR A 323 -6.70 6.98 0.04
N GLY A 324 -6.74 6.54 -1.22
CA GLY A 324 -7.15 5.17 -1.60
C GLY A 324 -8.66 4.97 -1.77
N LEU A 325 -9.46 6.02 -1.70
CA LEU A 325 -10.91 6.00 -1.97
C LEU A 325 -11.31 7.14 -2.89
N ILE A 326 -12.31 6.90 -3.74
CA ILE A 326 -13.01 7.98 -4.45
C ILE A 326 -14.16 8.44 -3.56
N ASP A 327 -13.85 9.41 -2.70
CA ASP A 327 -14.82 10.03 -1.81
C ASP A 327 -14.47 11.51 -1.61
N VAL A 328 -15.49 12.37 -1.41
CA VAL A 328 -15.25 13.80 -1.20
C VAL A 328 -14.44 14.01 0.09
N GLY A 329 -13.39 14.84 0.00
CA GLY A 329 -12.46 15.11 1.09
C GLY A 329 -11.22 14.22 1.12
N TYR A 330 -11.22 13.08 0.41
CA TYR A 330 -10.02 12.25 0.25
C TYR A 330 -9.00 12.90 -0.69
N ALA A 331 -7.75 12.51 -0.56
CA ALA A 331 -6.67 12.99 -1.43
C ALA A 331 -6.94 12.61 -2.90
N ALA A 332 -6.64 13.55 -3.78
CA ALA A 332 -6.79 13.36 -5.23
C ALA A 332 -5.61 12.56 -5.81
N ASP A 333 -5.51 11.30 -5.38
CA ASP A 333 -4.52 10.33 -5.83
C ASP A 333 -5.20 9.30 -6.73
N PHE A 334 -4.82 9.27 -8.01
CA PHE A 334 -5.49 8.46 -9.03
C PHE A 334 -4.52 7.74 -9.94
N VAL A 335 -4.98 6.62 -10.47
CA VAL A 335 -4.38 5.93 -11.59
C VAL A 335 -5.42 5.80 -12.72
N LEU A 336 -5.07 6.29 -13.91
CA LEU A 336 -5.86 6.11 -15.13
C LEU A 336 -5.21 5.00 -15.95
N MET A 337 -5.98 3.97 -16.28
CA MET A 337 -5.49 2.75 -16.91
C MET A 337 -6.50 2.16 -17.88
N ASP A 338 -6.02 1.40 -18.84
CA ASP A 338 -6.85 0.68 -19.78
C ASP A 338 -6.32 -0.73 -20.01
N GLN A 339 -7.12 -1.56 -20.65
CA GLN A 339 -6.69 -2.88 -21.11
C GLN A 339 -5.39 -2.76 -21.91
N ALA A 340 -4.44 -3.66 -21.67
CA ALA A 340 -3.22 -3.69 -22.47
C ALA A 340 -3.53 -4.04 -23.93
N GLN A 341 -2.76 -3.46 -24.86
CA GLN A 341 -2.89 -3.78 -26.28
C GLN A 341 -2.75 -5.28 -26.52
N HIS A 342 -3.66 -5.83 -27.29
CA HIS A 342 -3.72 -7.26 -27.63
C HIS A 342 -3.95 -8.23 -26.46
N ALA A 343 -4.23 -7.73 -25.25
CA ALA A 343 -4.62 -8.59 -24.14
C ALA A 343 -6.03 -9.18 -24.38
N PRO A 344 -6.27 -10.46 -24.03
CA PRO A 344 -7.59 -11.05 -24.10
C PRO A 344 -8.54 -10.42 -23.07
N GLY A 345 -9.85 -10.63 -23.27
CA GLY A 345 -10.93 -10.08 -22.46
C GLY A 345 -11.69 -8.99 -23.18
N ALA A 346 -12.98 -8.85 -22.88
CA ALA A 346 -13.84 -7.85 -23.51
C ALA A 346 -13.63 -6.43 -22.96
N ASN A 347 -13.03 -6.32 -21.76
CA ASN A 347 -12.71 -5.08 -21.09
C ASN A 347 -11.54 -5.29 -20.11
N ILE A 348 -11.10 -4.21 -19.48
CA ILE A 348 -9.97 -4.23 -18.54
C ILE A 348 -10.18 -5.19 -17.34
N LEU A 349 -11.40 -5.26 -16.77
CA LEU A 349 -11.68 -6.12 -15.61
C LEU A 349 -11.58 -7.60 -15.99
N GLU A 350 -12.19 -7.98 -17.11
CA GLU A 350 -12.08 -9.35 -17.63
C GLU A 350 -10.64 -9.71 -17.99
N SER A 351 -9.90 -8.78 -18.59
CA SER A 351 -8.48 -8.98 -18.91
C SER A 351 -7.64 -9.25 -17.65
N ILE A 352 -7.91 -8.54 -16.55
CA ILE A 352 -7.24 -8.75 -15.27
C ILE A 352 -7.65 -10.09 -14.65
N GLN A 353 -8.92 -10.49 -14.74
CA GLN A 353 -9.39 -11.82 -14.32
C GLN A 353 -8.71 -12.97 -15.10
N LEU A 354 -8.26 -12.69 -16.31
CA LEU A 354 -7.43 -13.61 -17.11
C LEU A 354 -5.92 -13.54 -16.76
N GLY A 355 -5.55 -12.77 -15.74
CA GLY A 355 -4.16 -12.64 -15.26
C GLY A 355 -3.30 -11.61 -15.97
N ASN A 356 -3.88 -10.78 -16.84
CA ASN A 356 -3.14 -9.74 -17.56
C ASN A 356 -3.02 -8.46 -16.71
N LEU A 357 -1.89 -7.75 -16.88
CA LEU A 357 -1.72 -6.44 -16.26
C LEU A 357 -2.31 -5.35 -17.17
N PRO A 358 -2.97 -4.32 -16.61
CA PRO A 358 -3.41 -3.17 -17.39
C PRO A 358 -2.24 -2.30 -17.84
N GLY A 359 -2.45 -1.50 -18.87
CA GLY A 359 -1.58 -0.40 -19.25
C GLY A 359 -1.94 0.87 -18.46
N ILE A 360 -0.99 1.47 -17.74
CA ILE A 360 -1.20 2.75 -17.04
C ILE A 360 -0.89 3.89 -17.98
N GLY A 361 -1.89 4.74 -18.21
CA GLY A 361 -1.80 5.94 -19.04
C GLY A 361 -1.43 7.20 -18.26
N MET A 362 -1.83 7.31 -16.98
CA MET A 362 -1.55 8.50 -16.16
C MET A 362 -1.58 8.16 -14.68
N THR A 363 -0.70 8.81 -13.90
CA THR A 363 -0.73 8.78 -12.43
C THR A 363 -0.84 10.22 -11.92
N ILE A 364 -1.71 10.45 -10.96
CA ILE A 364 -1.99 11.75 -10.35
C ILE A 364 -1.83 11.61 -8.84
N ILE A 365 -1.14 12.55 -8.20
CA ILE A 365 -0.96 12.59 -6.74
C ILE A 365 -1.27 14.01 -6.25
N ASP A 366 -2.14 14.12 -5.24
CA ASP A 366 -2.65 15.40 -4.72
C ASP A 366 -3.15 16.34 -5.84
N GLY A 367 -3.83 15.77 -6.84
CA GLY A 367 -4.36 16.52 -7.98
C GLY A 367 -3.31 16.97 -9.01
N VAL A 368 -2.05 16.57 -8.85
CA VAL A 368 -0.96 16.90 -9.77
C VAL A 368 -0.61 15.69 -10.63
N VAL A 369 -0.56 15.87 -11.95
CA VAL A 369 -0.12 14.82 -12.89
C VAL A 369 1.37 14.55 -12.69
N THR A 370 1.70 13.36 -12.19
CA THR A 370 3.08 12.92 -11.90
C THR A 370 3.69 12.07 -13.01
N SER A 371 2.85 11.37 -13.79
CA SER A 371 3.27 10.59 -14.94
C SER A 371 2.16 10.56 -15.99
N GLN A 372 2.50 10.76 -17.25
CA GLN A 372 1.55 10.73 -18.37
C GLN A 372 1.60 9.42 -19.17
N ARG A 373 2.50 8.54 -18.91
CA ARG A 373 2.60 7.21 -19.53
C ARG A 373 3.56 6.35 -18.73
N SER A 374 3.08 5.21 -18.28
CA SER A 374 3.97 4.28 -17.62
C SER A 374 5.02 3.73 -18.59
N ARG A 375 6.27 3.68 -18.11
CA ARG A 375 7.37 3.00 -18.81
C ARG A 375 7.50 1.53 -18.43
N ASN A 376 6.77 1.07 -17.40
CA ASN A 376 6.92 -0.26 -16.82
C ASN A 376 5.75 -1.18 -17.10
N THR A 377 4.55 -0.64 -17.38
CA THR A 377 3.37 -1.45 -17.74
C THR A 377 3.30 -1.72 -19.23
N PRO A 378 2.53 -2.73 -19.69
CA PRO A 378 2.21 -2.87 -21.09
C PRO A 378 1.56 -1.59 -21.65
N PRO A 379 1.67 -1.32 -22.96
CA PRO A 379 0.95 -0.23 -23.60
C PRO A 379 -0.56 -0.38 -23.44
N ALA A 380 -1.25 0.66 -22.98
CA ALA A 380 -2.70 0.70 -22.91
C ALA A 380 -3.34 0.82 -24.31
N GLN A 381 -4.57 0.33 -24.49
CA GLN A 381 -5.31 0.48 -25.74
C GLN A 381 -5.68 1.95 -25.98
N ARG A 382 -6.14 2.65 -24.96
CA ARG A 382 -6.47 4.07 -24.96
C ARG A 382 -5.62 4.78 -23.91
N LEU A 383 -5.34 6.04 -24.14
CA LEU A 383 -4.56 6.88 -23.21
C LEU A 383 -5.38 8.11 -22.83
N PRO A 384 -5.36 8.53 -21.57
CA PRO A 384 -5.88 9.82 -21.17
C PRO A 384 -5.03 10.94 -21.78
N GLU A 385 -5.60 12.11 -21.96
CA GLU A 385 -4.95 13.31 -22.49
C GLU A 385 -4.98 14.45 -21.48
N LEU A 386 -3.83 15.06 -21.24
CA LEU A 386 -3.73 16.31 -20.48
C LEU A 386 -4.02 17.46 -21.45
N LEU A 387 -5.12 18.18 -21.24
CA LEU A 387 -5.59 19.26 -22.14
C LEU A 387 -5.03 20.62 -21.74
N ALA A 388 -4.83 20.89 -20.45
CA ALA A 388 -4.35 22.15 -19.89
C ALA A 388 -3.73 21.94 -18.49
#